data_08d36ba1b13738fd6c48d67c818d61a6
#
_entry.id   08d36ba1b13738fd6c48d67c818d61a6
#
_cell.length_a   1.000
_cell.length_b   1.000
_cell.length_c   1.000
_cell.angle_alpha   90.00
_cell.angle_beta   90.00
_cell.angle_gamma   90.00
#
_symmetry.space_group_name_H-M   'P 1'
#
loop_
_entity.id
_entity.type
_entity.pdbx_description
1 polymer ?
#
loop_
_entity_poly.entity_id
_entity_poly.type
_entity_poly.pdbx_seq_one_letter_code
_entity_poly.pdbx_strand_id
1 'polypeptide(L)'
;MTGLVIRNTGSHYTVLADEGARVDCRVKGNFRLKGIRSTNPVAVGDRVTFIVAEGSSSGDGPEGWITAIADRRNYVIRKASNLSKQSHILASNVDQCLLLVTVNYPETSTTFIDRFLATAEAYRIPVRIVINKMDRYDEAEQHIARMLATLYEGLGYPCHLISCKDDSSASLLPELAGKTTLLSGNSGVGKSTLLNLLVPGIHQKTAEISDAHNTGMHTTTFSEMFPLPVGADSWLIDTPGIKGFGTFDMEREEISHYFREIFRFSKDCRYTNCTHTHEPGCAVLRALDEHLIAASRYNSYLSMLGDEEEGKYR
;
A
#
# COMPACT_ATOMS: atom_id res chain seq x y z
N MET A 1 -26.84 9.54 10.59
CA MET A 1 -26.21 8.26 10.89
C MET A 1 -24.71 8.38 10.62
N THR A 2 -23.90 7.56 11.25
CA THR A 2 -22.44 7.47 11.01
C THR A 2 -22.06 6.04 10.59
N GLY A 3 -20.97 5.90 9.86
CA GLY A 3 -20.52 4.61 9.38
C GLY A 3 -19.14 4.63 8.70
N LEU A 4 -18.68 3.45 8.32
CA LEU A 4 -17.40 3.19 7.66
C LEU A 4 -17.62 2.90 6.18
N VAL A 5 -16.89 3.56 5.30
CA VAL A 5 -16.91 3.26 3.86
C VAL A 5 -16.11 1.99 3.61
N ILE A 6 -16.80 0.92 3.22
CA ILE A 6 -16.18 -0.39 2.99
C ILE A 6 -15.99 -0.73 1.51
N ARG A 7 -16.64 0.00 0.58
CA ARG A 7 -16.49 -0.20 -0.86
C ARG A 7 -16.65 1.10 -1.62
N ASN A 8 -15.84 1.29 -2.67
CA ASN A 8 -15.90 2.44 -3.56
C ASN A 8 -15.84 1.96 -5.02
N THR A 9 -16.90 2.24 -5.78
CA THR A 9 -17.00 1.90 -7.21
C THR A 9 -16.95 3.15 -8.11
N GLY A 10 -16.37 4.23 -7.62
CA GLY A 10 -16.26 5.52 -8.30
C GLY A 10 -17.37 6.50 -7.94
N SER A 11 -18.62 6.19 -8.23
CA SER A 11 -19.78 7.07 -7.92
C SER A 11 -20.67 6.55 -6.80
N HIS A 12 -20.52 5.28 -6.41
CA HIS A 12 -21.29 4.61 -5.38
C HIS A 12 -20.36 4.09 -4.28
N TYR A 13 -20.84 4.20 -3.04
CA TYR A 13 -20.10 3.84 -1.85
C TYR A 13 -20.97 2.94 -0.98
N THR A 14 -20.48 1.76 -0.62
CA THR A 14 -21.15 0.96 0.40
C THR A 14 -20.63 1.39 1.76
N VAL A 15 -21.53 1.88 2.61
CA VAL A 15 -21.24 2.31 3.99
C VAL A 15 -21.76 1.24 4.95
N LEU A 16 -20.91 0.77 5.83
CA LEU A 16 -21.30 -0.04 6.99
C LEU A 16 -21.67 0.93 8.11
N ALA A 17 -22.96 1.05 8.40
CA ALA A 17 -23.46 1.87 9.49
C ALA A 17 -22.99 1.32 10.86
N ASP A 18 -22.88 2.17 11.85
CA ASP A 18 -22.42 1.76 13.20
C ASP A 18 -23.38 0.74 13.84
N GLU A 19 -24.65 0.68 13.40
CA GLU A 19 -25.64 -0.33 13.79
C GLU A 19 -25.48 -1.66 13.04
N GLY A 20 -24.50 -1.78 12.12
CA GLY A 20 -24.20 -3.00 11.36
C GLY A 20 -24.92 -3.13 10.00
N ALA A 21 -25.82 -2.22 9.64
CA ALA A 21 -26.48 -2.23 8.34
C ALA A 21 -25.54 -1.77 7.22
N ARG A 22 -25.65 -2.38 6.03
CA ARG A 22 -24.96 -1.90 4.81
C ARG A 22 -25.93 -0.99 4.04
N VAL A 23 -25.45 0.21 3.69
CA VAL A 23 -26.22 1.22 2.97
C VAL A 23 -25.43 1.65 1.74
N ASP A 24 -26.06 1.60 0.56
CA ASP A 24 -25.45 2.12 -0.66
C ASP A 24 -25.67 3.64 -0.72
N CYS A 25 -24.59 4.36 -0.74
CA CYS A 25 -24.54 5.80 -0.64
C CYS A 25 -23.96 6.47 -1.89
N ARG A 26 -24.38 7.70 -2.11
CA ARG A 26 -23.79 8.62 -3.08
C ARG A 26 -23.31 9.88 -2.37
N VAL A 27 -22.47 10.65 -3.04
CA VAL A 27 -22.04 11.97 -2.56
C VAL A 27 -22.92 13.05 -3.15
N LYS A 28 -23.40 13.99 -2.32
CA LYS A 28 -24.20 15.12 -2.77
C LYS A 28 -23.35 16.06 -3.63
N GLY A 29 -23.85 16.51 -4.80
CA GLY A 29 -23.09 17.14 -5.90
C GLY A 29 -22.25 18.40 -5.59
N ASN A 30 -22.38 19.02 -4.41
CA ASN A 30 -21.59 20.17 -3.96
C ASN A 30 -20.54 19.82 -2.90
N PHE A 31 -20.24 18.54 -2.70
CA PHE A 31 -19.32 18.10 -1.67
C PHE A 31 -17.87 18.35 -2.11
N ARG A 32 -17.27 19.44 -1.62
CA ARG A 32 -15.85 19.76 -1.83
C ARG A 32 -15.12 19.68 -0.49
N LEU A 33 -14.18 18.75 -0.36
CA LEU A 33 -13.23 18.77 0.74
C LEU A 33 -12.30 19.96 0.57
N LYS A 34 -12.19 20.81 1.60
CA LYS A 34 -11.23 21.91 1.63
C LYS A 34 -9.81 21.34 1.46
N GLY A 35 -9.13 21.73 0.38
CA GLY A 35 -7.73 21.41 0.14
C GLY A 35 -7.45 20.15 -0.71
N ILE A 36 -8.43 19.30 -1.05
CA ILE A 36 -8.23 18.13 -1.90
C ILE A 36 -8.93 18.33 -3.24
N ARG A 37 -8.15 18.48 -4.31
CA ARG A 37 -8.65 18.48 -5.70
C ARG A 37 -8.76 17.04 -6.19
N SER A 38 -9.75 16.29 -5.72
CA SER A 38 -10.04 14.93 -6.17
C SER A 38 -11.43 14.86 -6.78
N THR A 39 -11.59 14.08 -7.86
CA THR A 39 -12.89 13.76 -8.46
C THR A 39 -13.72 12.85 -7.55
N ASN A 40 -13.08 12.04 -6.70
CA ASN A 40 -13.69 11.18 -5.70
C ASN A 40 -13.19 11.57 -4.31
N PRO A 41 -13.95 12.40 -3.57
CA PRO A 41 -13.53 12.88 -2.26
C PRO A 41 -13.57 11.79 -1.17
N VAL A 42 -14.37 10.72 -1.36
CA VAL A 42 -14.58 9.64 -0.40
C VAL A 42 -13.75 8.43 -0.79
N ALA A 43 -13.08 7.82 0.17
CA ALA A 43 -12.25 6.64 0.00
C ALA A 43 -12.69 5.50 0.92
N VAL A 44 -12.28 4.29 0.61
CA VAL A 44 -12.42 3.14 1.50
C VAL A 44 -11.62 3.40 2.78
N GLY A 45 -12.23 3.11 3.94
CA GLY A 45 -11.66 3.44 5.26
C GLY A 45 -12.10 4.79 5.83
N ASP A 46 -12.84 5.61 5.07
CA ASP A 46 -13.39 6.86 5.61
C ASP A 46 -14.53 6.60 6.60
N ARG A 47 -14.50 7.32 7.70
CA ARG A 47 -15.65 7.51 8.58
C ARG A 47 -16.52 8.65 8.04
N VAL A 48 -17.78 8.36 7.78
CA VAL A 48 -18.70 9.32 7.14
C VAL A 48 -19.97 9.51 7.95
N THR A 49 -20.56 10.72 7.81
CA THR A 49 -21.94 10.97 8.19
C THR A 49 -22.82 10.89 6.94
N PHE A 50 -23.95 10.21 7.03
CA PHE A 50 -24.87 10.04 5.90
C PHE A 50 -26.31 10.08 6.37
N ILE A 51 -27.22 10.36 5.43
CA ILE A 51 -28.67 10.32 5.62
C ILE A 51 -29.25 9.26 4.69
N VAL A 52 -30.26 8.51 5.16
CA VAL A 52 -30.99 7.53 4.35
C VAL A 52 -32.21 8.21 3.77
N ALA A 53 -32.52 7.99 2.49
CA ALA A 53 -33.71 8.51 1.85
C ALA A 53 -34.94 7.74 2.34
N GLU A 54 -35.93 8.43 2.89
CA GLU A 54 -37.21 7.82 3.26
C GLU A 54 -37.97 7.41 1.98
N GLY A 55 -38.32 6.12 1.86
CA GLY A 55 -39.23 5.62 0.83
C GLY A 55 -38.58 5.05 -0.45
N SER A 56 -37.27 4.94 -0.58
CA SER A 56 -36.63 4.27 -1.72
C SER A 56 -36.45 2.75 -1.47
N SER A 57 -37.54 2.01 -1.64
CA SER A 57 -37.52 0.54 -1.77
C SER A 57 -37.54 0.15 -3.25
N SER A 58 -36.59 0.63 -4.04
CA SER A 58 -36.26 0.01 -5.32
C SER A 58 -35.24 -1.10 -5.03
N GLY A 59 -35.66 -2.30 -5.15
CA GLY A 59 -35.04 -3.64 -5.18
C GLY A 59 -33.66 -3.95 -4.60
N ASP A 60 -32.77 -3.00 -4.34
CA ASP A 60 -31.36 -3.22 -3.99
C ASP A 60 -30.91 -2.70 -2.61
N GLY A 61 -31.83 -2.37 -1.71
CA GLY A 61 -31.50 -1.90 -0.35
C GLY A 61 -31.69 -0.38 -0.15
N PRO A 62 -31.44 0.14 1.08
CA PRO A 62 -31.61 1.56 1.39
C PRO A 62 -30.56 2.42 0.67
N GLU A 63 -31.01 3.45 -0.04
CA GLU A 63 -30.14 4.45 -0.68
C GLU A 63 -29.85 5.63 0.27
N GLY A 64 -28.57 6.00 0.40
CA GLY A 64 -28.12 7.06 1.30
C GLY A 64 -27.30 8.16 0.60
N TRP A 65 -27.15 9.28 1.31
CA TRP A 65 -26.34 10.40 0.86
C TRP A 65 -25.28 10.74 1.90
N ILE A 66 -24.01 10.68 1.51
CA ILE A 66 -22.89 11.12 2.34
C ILE A 66 -22.93 12.65 2.44
N THR A 67 -22.93 13.16 3.67
CA THR A 67 -23.02 14.58 3.97
C THR A 67 -21.76 15.16 4.61
N ALA A 68 -20.93 14.31 5.26
CA ALA A 68 -19.66 14.69 5.83
C ALA A 68 -18.67 13.53 5.85
N ILE A 69 -17.38 13.86 5.86
CA ILE A 69 -16.27 12.93 6.07
C ILE A 69 -15.55 13.39 7.33
N ALA A 70 -15.26 12.47 8.25
CA ALA A 70 -14.45 12.75 9.43
C ALA A 70 -12.98 12.99 9.05
N ASP A 71 -12.23 13.65 9.92
CA ASP A 71 -10.80 13.88 9.71
C ASP A 71 -10.04 12.56 9.58
N ARG A 72 -9.19 12.48 8.57
CA ARG A 72 -8.37 11.31 8.29
C ARG A 72 -7.08 11.37 9.09
N ARG A 73 -6.68 10.24 9.68
CA ARG A 73 -5.34 10.09 10.29
C ARG A 73 -4.23 10.05 9.24
N ASN A 74 -4.49 9.36 8.15
CA ASN A 74 -3.64 9.22 6.96
C ASN A 74 -4.49 8.81 5.76
N TYR A 75 -3.89 8.79 4.60
CA TYR A 75 -4.51 8.32 3.38
C TYR A 75 -3.43 7.90 2.37
N VAL A 76 -3.81 7.05 1.43
CA VAL A 76 -2.96 6.58 0.32
C VAL A 76 -3.53 7.13 -0.98
N ILE A 77 -2.70 7.80 -1.77
CA ILE A 77 -3.08 8.32 -3.08
C ILE A 77 -2.39 7.58 -4.22
N ARG A 78 -3.05 7.58 -5.35
CA ARG A 78 -2.47 7.20 -6.64
C ARG A 78 -2.47 8.42 -7.54
N LYS A 79 -1.32 8.76 -8.12
CA LYS A 79 -1.21 9.79 -9.15
C LYS A 79 -1.88 9.29 -10.42
N ALA A 80 -2.70 10.11 -11.07
CA ALA A 80 -3.24 9.75 -12.37
C ALA A 80 -2.10 9.74 -13.41
N SER A 81 -2.03 8.69 -14.23
CA SER A 81 -0.95 8.45 -15.18
C SER A 81 -0.89 9.41 -16.38
N ASN A 82 -1.86 10.32 -16.54
CA ASN A 82 -1.90 11.25 -17.67
C ASN A 82 -2.35 12.64 -17.20
N LEU A 83 -1.53 13.66 -17.49
CA LEU A 83 -1.83 15.12 -17.64
C LEU A 83 -2.89 15.76 -16.71
N SER A 84 -3.67 15.02 -15.96
CA SER A 84 -4.60 15.56 -14.98
C SER A 84 -3.87 15.69 -13.63
N LYS A 85 -3.79 16.90 -13.10
CA LYS A 85 -3.33 17.18 -11.72
C LYS A 85 -4.25 16.59 -10.64
N GLN A 86 -4.96 15.49 -10.94
CA GLN A 86 -5.95 14.87 -10.06
C GLN A 86 -5.35 13.60 -9.44
N SER A 87 -5.25 13.59 -8.13
CA SER A 87 -4.88 12.42 -7.35
C SER A 87 -6.14 11.65 -6.92
N HIS A 88 -6.09 10.33 -6.97
CA HIS A 88 -7.17 9.47 -6.45
C HIS A 88 -6.77 8.91 -5.09
N ILE A 89 -7.58 9.16 -4.08
CA ILE A 89 -7.40 8.55 -2.77
C ILE A 89 -7.88 7.09 -2.88
N LEU A 90 -6.97 6.15 -2.61
CA LEU A 90 -7.24 4.72 -2.71
C LEU A 90 -7.81 4.14 -1.42
N ALA A 91 -7.25 4.56 -0.28
CA ALA A 91 -7.64 4.14 1.05
C ALA A 91 -7.31 5.24 2.07
N SER A 92 -7.99 5.24 3.19
CA SER A 92 -7.77 6.17 4.31
C SER A 92 -7.78 5.43 5.64
N ASN A 93 -7.24 6.07 6.68
CA ASN A 93 -7.18 5.56 8.04
C ASN A 93 -6.52 4.18 8.18
N VAL A 94 -5.47 3.96 7.40
CA VAL A 94 -4.70 2.72 7.35
C VAL A 94 -3.75 2.64 8.55
N ASP A 95 -3.76 1.53 9.29
CA ASP A 95 -2.87 1.30 10.43
C ASP A 95 -1.54 0.69 10.01
N GLN A 96 -1.56 -0.16 8.97
CA GLN A 96 -0.37 -0.80 8.43
C GLN A 96 -0.60 -1.28 6.99
N CYS A 97 0.49 -1.64 6.32
CA CYS A 97 0.47 -2.26 5.00
C CYS A 97 1.14 -3.64 5.03
N LEU A 98 0.52 -4.63 4.41
CA LEU A 98 1.17 -5.89 4.00
C LEU A 98 1.65 -5.74 2.57
N LEU A 99 2.96 -5.68 2.39
CA LEU A 99 3.59 -5.69 1.08
C LEU A 99 3.95 -7.13 0.69
N LEU A 100 3.16 -7.73 -0.20
CA LEU A 100 3.46 -9.04 -0.78
C LEU A 100 4.51 -8.90 -1.86
N VAL A 101 5.56 -9.69 -1.73
CA VAL A 101 6.67 -9.79 -2.68
C VAL A 101 7.00 -11.26 -2.97
N THR A 102 7.69 -11.48 -4.07
CA THR A 102 8.16 -12.82 -4.47
C THR A 102 9.57 -12.71 -5.02
N VAL A 103 10.42 -13.71 -4.74
CA VAL A 103 11.76 -13.81 -5.33
C VAL A 103 11.66 -14.12 -6.82
N ASN A 104 10.69 -15.01 -7.16
CA ASN A 104 10.40 -15.39 -8.54
C ASN A 104 8.90 -15.70 -8.71
N TYR A 105 8.44 -15.84 -9.96
CA TYR A 105 7.07 -16.23 -10.33
C TYR A 105 5.93 -15.29 -9.92
N PRO A 106 5.99 -13.95 -10.22
CA PRO A 106 7.04 -13.18 -10.87
C PRO A 106 8.08 -12.65 -9.88
N GLU A 107 9.23 -12.23 -10.38
CA GLU A 107 10.24 -11.53 -9.58
C GLU A 107 9.71 -10.15 -9.13
N THR A 108 10.01 -9.80 -7.88
CA THR A 108 9.81 -8.46 -7.33
C THR A 108 11.19 -7.83 -7.10
N SER A 109 11.52 -6.79 -7.86
CA SER A 109 12.82 -6.13 -7.72
C SER A 109 12.96 -5.42 -6.37
N THR A 110 14.18 -5.37 -5.84
CA THR A 110 14.49 -4.61 -4.62
C THR A 110 14.17 -3.12 -4.79
N THR A 111 14.38 -2.56 -5.98
CA THR A 111 14.01 -1.18 -6.29
C THR A 111 12.52 -0.93 -6.10
N PHE A 112 11.64 -1.86 -6.49
CA PHE A 112 10.20 -1.73 -6.25
C PHE A 112 9.90 -1.76 -4.75
N ILE A 113 10.50 -2.71 -4.01
CA ILE A 113 10.30 -2.83 -2.55
C ILE A 113 10.75 -1.52 -1.87
N ASP A 114 11.93 -1.03 -2.20
CA ASP A 114 12.53 0.14 -1.58
C ASP A 114 11.75 1.43 -1.85
N ARG A 115 11.29 1.63 -3.08
CA ARG A 115 10.40 2.74 -3.45
C ARG A 115 9.07 2.68 -2.72
N PHE A 116 8.52 1.48 -2.59
CA PHE A 116 7.30 1.27 -1.83
C PHE A 116 7.49 1.65 -0.35
N LEU A 117 8.59 1.17 0.27
CA LEU A 117 8.91 1.48 1.65
C LEU A 117 9.13 2.98 1.87
N ALA A 118 9.88 3.65 1.01
CA ALA A 118 10.09 5.09 1.08
C ALA A 118 8.76 5.87 1.01
N THR A 119 7.86 5.46 0.10
CA THR A 119 6.54 6.06 -0.01
C THR A 119 5.70 5.82 1.25
N ALA A 120 5.72 4.61 1.80
CA ALA A 120 5.00 4.30 3.03
C ALA A 120 5.52 5.11 4.24
N GLU A 121 6.84 5.32 4.33
CA GLU A 121 7.45 6.20 5.35
C GLU A 121 6.93 7.65 5.21
N ALA A 122 6.84 8.17 3.98
CA ALA A 122 6.29 9.51 3.72
C ALA A 122 4.84 9.64 4.18
N TYR A 123 4.04 8.58 4.03
CA TYR A 123 2.66 8.52 4.53
C TYR A 123 2.54 8.13 6.00
N ARG A 124 3.65 7.81 6.67
CA ARG A 124 3.68 7.30 8.06
C ARG A 124 2.84 6.04 8.23
N ILE A 125 2.90 5.14 7.26
CA ILE A 125 2.21 3.85 7.29
C ILE A 125 3.24 2.76 7.54
N PRO A 126 3.21 2.06 8.68
CA PRO A 126 4.07 0.92 8.95
C PRO A 126 3.89 -0.18 7.89
N VAL A 127 4.99 -0.77 7.42
CA VAL A 127 4.97 -1.86 6.45
C VAL A 127 5.49 -3.14 7.07
N ARG A 128 4.80 -4.24 6.77
CA ARG A 128 5.25 -5.63 6.95
C ARG A 128 5.48 -6.23 5.58
N ILE A 129 6.63 -6.83 5.36
CA ILE A 129 6.97 -7.49 4.10
C ILE A 129 6.59 -8.96 4.21
N VAL A 130 5.87 -9.45 3.21
CA VAL A 130 5.45 -10.85 3.15
C VAL A 130 6.06 -11.46 1.89
N ILE A 131 7.09 -12.29 2.06
CA ILE A 131 7.75 -13.02 0.98
C ILE A 131 6.97 -14.31 0.78
N ASN A 132 6.20 -14.36 -0.32
CA ASN A 132 5.28 -15.45 -0.61
C ASN A 132 5.90 -16.47 -1.59
N LYS A 133 5.21 -17.61 -1.75
CA LYS A 133 5.55 -18.73 -2.66
C LYS A 133 6.79 -19.52 -2.26
N MET A 134 7.08 -19.58 -0.94
CA MET A 134 8.20 -20.38 -0.43
C MET A 134 8.16 -21.85 -0.87
N ASP A 135 6.96 -22.38 -1.16
CA ASP A 135 6.71 -23.74 -1.68
C ASP A 135 7.25 -23.97 -3.10
N ARG A 136 7.53 -22.90 -3.86
CA ARG A 136 7.98 -22.97 -5.26
C ARG A 136 9.47 -22.74 -5.44
N TYR A 137 10.17 -22.30 -4.41
CA TYR A 137 11.56 -21.88 -4.48
C TYR A 137 12.50 -23.07 -4.33
N ASP A 138 13.51 -23.12 -5.19
CA ASP A 138 14.67 -23.99 -5.00
C ASP A 138 15.55 -23.48 -3.83
N GLU A 139 16.64 -24.20 -3.53
CA GLU A 139 17.53 -23.83 -2.42
C GLU A 139 18.17 -22.45 -2.59
N ALA A 140 18.53 -22.07 -3.80
CA ALA A 140 19.13 -20.77 -4.09
C ALA A 140 18.12 -19.65 -3.92
N GLU A 141 16.91 -19.81 -4.44
CA GLU A 141 15.81 -18.85 -4.29
C GLU A 141 15.36 -18.71 -2.83
N GLN A 142 15.31 -19.83 -2.08
CA GLN A 142 15.04 -19.80 -0.63
C GLN A 142 16.14 -19.07 0.15
N HIS A 143 17.39 -19.21 -0.28
CA HIS A 143 18.51 -18.44 0.32
C HIS A 143 18.33 -16.95 0.06
N ILE A 144 17.99 -16.55 -1.18
CA ILE A 144 17.69 -15.15 -1.54
C ILE A 144 16.52 -14.62 -0.69
N ALA A 145 15.43 -15.39 -0.52
CA ALA A 145 14.30 -15.00 0.30
C ALA A 145 14.71 -14.70 1.74
N ARG A 146 15.54 -15.56 2.35
CA ARG A 146 16.06 -15.35 3.70
C ARG A 146 17.01 -14.15 3.79
N MET A 147 17.85 -13.93 2.79
CA MET A 147 18.72 -12.73 2.74
C MET A 147 17.92 -11.44 2.66
N LEU A 148 16.87 -11.41 1.83
CA LEU A 148 15.96 -10.26 1.75
C LEU A 148 15.26 -10.02 3.10
N ALA A 149 14.74 -11.05 3.73
CA ALA A 149 14.12 -10.92 5.05
C ALA A 149 15.12 -10.35 6.07
N THR A 150 16.35 -10.90 6.15
CA THR A 150 17.39 -10.39 7.06
C THR A 150 17.73 -8.93 6.80
N LEU A 151 17.86 -8.53 5.52
CA LEU A 151 18.12 -7.13 5.15
C LEU A 151 17.03 -6.20 5.69
N TYR A 152 15.76 -6.49 5.38
CA TYR A 152 14.67 -5.59 5.72
C TYR A 152 14.34 -5.62 7.22
N GLU A 153 14.46 -6.77 7.90
CA GLU A 153 14.34 -6.84 9.36
C GLU A 153 15.44 -6.02 10.06
N GLY A 154 16.66 -6.05 9.55
CA GLY A 154 17.76 -5.20 10.03
C GLY A 154 17.48 -3.69 9.88
N LEU A 155 16.62 -3.31 8.94
CA LEU A 155 16.12 -1.95 8.74
C LEU A 155 14.86 -1.65 9.57
N GLY A 156 14.33 -2.63 10.34
CA GLY A 156 13.16 -2.49 11.18
C GLY A 156 11.83 -2.70 10.47
N TYR A 157 11.82 -3.39 9.32
CA TYR A 157 10.59 -3.84 8.64
C TYR A 157 10.37 -5.32 8.95
N PRO A 158 9.31 -5.68 9.70
CA PRO A 158 9.00 -7.09 9.97
C PRO A 158 8.79 -7.87 8.66
N CYS A 159 9.40 -9.06 8.57
CA CYS A 159 9.31 -9.92 7.40
C CYS A 159 8.68 -11.26 7.76
N HIS A 160 7.87 -11.80 6.85
CA HIS A 160 7.24 -13.10 6.96
C HIS A 160 7.53 -13.91 5.71
N LEU A 161 8.05 -15.13 5.87
CA LEU A 161 8.26 -16.10 4.79
C LEU A 161 7.06 -17.06 4.81
N ILE A 162 6.23 -17.02 3.76
CA ILE A 162 5.00 -17.81 3.71
C ILE A 162 4.81 -18.53 2.38
N SER A 163 3.92 -19.52 2.41
CA SER A 163 3.26 -20.05 1.22
C SER A 163 1.75 -19.91 1.37
N CYS A 164 1.08 -19.34 0.37
CA CYS A 164 -0.38 -19.35 0.32
C CYS A 164 -0.97 -20.72 -0.05
N LYS A 165 -0.17 -21.78 -0.13
CA LYS A 165 -0.63 -23.17 -0.36
C LYS A 165 -0.62 -24.02 0.89
N ASP A 166 -0.04 -23.53 1.97
CA ASP A 166 0.02 -24.17 3.28
C ASP A 166 -0.53 -23.25 4.36
N ASP A 167 -0.56 -23.72 5.60
CA ASP A 167 -1.12 -22.98 6.74
C ASP A 167 -0.22 -21.84 7.26
N SER A 168 0.94 -21.60 6.64
CA SER A 168 1.89 -20.57 7.12
C SER A 168 1.29 -19.15 7.06
N SER A 169 0.33 -18.90 6.16
CA SER A 169 -0.39 -17.63 6.07
C SER A 169 -1.23 -17.31 7.32
N ALA A 170 -1.66 -18.32 8.06
CA ALA A 170 -2.41 -18.14 9.32
C ALA A 170 -1.57 -17.42 10.39
N SER A 171 -0.24 -17.52 10.32
CA SER A 171 0.68 -16.80 11.22
C SER A 171 0.57 -15.28 11.13
N LEU A 172 0.00 -14.75 10.04
CA LEU A 172 -0.23 -13.32 9.87
C LEU A 172 -1.43 -12.81 10.68
N LEU A 173 -2.44 -13.64 10.97
CA LEU A 173 -3.69 -13.20 11.60
C LEU A 173 -3.49 -12.43 12.93
N PRO A 174 -2.64 -12.86 13.88
CA PRO A 174 -2.42 -12.12 15.11
C PRO A 174 -1.89 -10.70 14.87
N GLU A 175 -1.10 -10.50 13.81
CA GLU A 175 -0.50 -9.22 13.44
C GLU A 175 -1.50 -8.24 12.82
N LEU A 176 -2.67 -8.75 12.38
CA LEU A 176 -3.75 -8.01 11.74
C LEU A 176 -4.86 -7.64 12.73
N ALA A 177 -4.86 -8.23 13.92
CA ALA A 177 -5.90 -8.03 14.93
C ALA A 177 -6.03 -6.55 15.35
N GLY A 178 -7.24 -6.01 15.33
CA GLY A 178 -7.55 -4.63 15.70
C GLY A 178 -6.98 -3.57 14.76
N LYS A 179 -6.67 -3.93 13.50
CA LYS A 179 -6.02 -3.02 12.54
C LYS A 179 -6.72 -2.98 11.20
N THR A 180 -6.71 -1.81 10.60
CA THR A 180 -7.01 -1.61 9.18
C THR A 180 -5.73 -1.80 8.37
N THR A 181 -5.64 -2.92 7.66
CA THR A 181 -4.44 -3.33 6.92
C THR A 181 -4.65 -3.19 5.41
N LEU A 182 -3.76 -2.46 4.74
CA LEU A 182 -3.74 -2.35 3.29
C LEU A 182 -2.92 -3.51 2.69
N LEU A 183 -3.51 -4.26 1.76
CA LEU A 183 -2.82 -5.30 1.01
C LEU A 183 -2.23 -4.73 -0.28
N SER A 184 -0.92 -4.87 -0.46
CA SER A 184 -0.20 -4.35 -1.62
C SER A 184 0.80 -5.36 -2.19
N GLY A 185 1.31 -5.07 -3.38
CA GLY A 185 2.30 -5.88 -4.09
C GLY A 185 2.01 -5.95 -5.59
N ASN A 186 2.97 -6.44 -6.35
CA ASN A 186 2.86 -6.58 -7.81
C ASN A 186 1.75 -7.55 -8.23
N SER A 187 1.38 -7.53 -9.52
CA SER A 187 0.48 -8.54 -10.08
C SER A 187 1.14 -9.92 -10.02
N GLY A 188 0.37 -10.96 -9.71
CA GLY A 188 0.87 -12.34 -9.70
C GLY A 188 1.61 -12.77 -8.41
N VAL A 189 1.88 -11.89 -7.45
CA VAL A 189 2.57 -12.25 -6.19
C VAL A 189 1.71 -13.06 -5.21
N GLY A 190 0.38 -13.18 -5.47
CA GLY A 190 -0.53 -13.99 -4.66
C GLY A 190 -1.48 -13.22 -3.75
N LYS A 191 -1.72 -11.91 -3.99
CA LYS A 191 -2.64 -11.09 -3.18
C LYS A 191 -4.04 -11.69 -3.06
N SER A 192 -4.68 -12.02 -4.19
CA SER A 192 -6.05 -12.60 -4.18
C SER A 192 -6.08 -13.96 -3.51
N THR A 193 -5.02 -14.75 -3.61
CA THR A 193 -4.91 -16.04 -2.90
C THR A 193 -4.83 -15.80 -1.39
N LEU A 194 -3.97 -14.89 -0.95
CA LEU A 194 -3.85 -14.55 0.47
C LEU A 194 -5.17 -13.99 1.01
N LEU A 195 -5.83 -13.09 0.25
CA LEU A 195 -7.12 -12.54 0.65
C LEU A 195 -8.17 -13.64 0.87
N ASN A 196 -8.27 -14.60 -0.07
CA ASN A 196 -9.21 -15.73 0.03
C ASN A 196 -8.91 -16.64 1.24
N LEU A 197 -7.65 -16.73 1.66
CA LEU A 197 -7.26 -17.51 2.85
C LEU A 197 -7.58 -16.78 4.16
N LEU A 198 -7.34 -15.46 4.20
CA LEU A 198 -7.50 -14.67 5.42
C LEU A 198 -8.95 -14.26 5.67
N VAL A 199 -9.79 -14.20 4.64
CA VAL A 199 -11.20 -13.74 4.73
C VAL A 199 -12.14 -14.87 4.34
N PRO A 200 -12.78 -15.53 5.31
CA PRO A 200 -13.69 -16.64 5.03
C PRO A 200 -14.87 -16.21 4.16
N GLY A 201 -15.23 -17.07 3.20
CA GLY A 201 -16.41 -16.87 2.34
C GLY A 201 -16.21 -15.91 1.16
N ILE A 202 -15.01 -15.36 0.98
CA ILE A 202 -14.66 -14.59 -0.21
C ILE A 202 -14.03 -15.53 -1.25
N HIS A 203 -14.51 -15.40 -2.48
CA HIS A 203 -13.99 -16.10 -3.65
C HIS A 203 -13.57 -15.09 -4.71
N GLN A 204 -12.48 -14.35 -4.47
CA GLN A 204 -11.89 -13.57 -5.54
C GLN A 204 -11.28 -14.49 -6.59
N LYS A 205 -11.50 -14.17 -7.88
CA LYS A 205 -10.89 -14.93 -8.98
C LYS A 205 -9.38 -14.80 -8.90
N THR A 206 -8.71 -15.92 -8.67
CA THR A 206 -7.27 -16.04 -8.79
C THR A 206 -6.94 -16.25 -10.26
N ALA A 207 -6.25 -15.29 -10.90
CA ALA A 207 -5.76 -15.50 -12.26
C ALA A 207 -4.50 -16.39 -12.20
N GLU A 208 -4.51 -17.49 -12.94
CA GLU A 208 -3.29 -18.23 -13.24
C GLU A 208 -2.35 -17.33 -14.06
N ILE A 209 -1.06 -17.38 -13.72
CA ILE A 209 -0.02 -16.69 -14.49
C ILE A 209 0.06 -17.41 -15.83
N SER A 210 -0.30 -16.74 -16.94
CA SER A 210 -0.05 -17.29 -18.26
C SER A 210 1.46 -17.26 -18.53
N ASP A 211 2.04 -18.41 -18.83
CA ASP A 211 3.47 -18.57 -19.11
C ASP A 211 3.97 -17.74 -20.32
N ALA A 212 3.06 -17.19 -21.12
CA ALA A 212 3.37 -16.42 -22.32
C ALA A 212 3.67 -14.92 -22.08
N HIS A 213 3.14 -14.32 -21.00
CA HIS A 213 3.44 -12.95 -20.62
C HIS A 213 3.49 -12.86 -19.10
N ASN A 214 4.64 -12.70 -18.53
CA ASN A 214 4.93 -12.61 -17.07
C ASN A 214 4.19 -11.46 -16.35
N THR A 215 3.04 -11.02 -16.86
CA THR A 215 2.16 -9.97 -16.34
C THR A 215 0.78 -10.53 -16.08
N GLY A 216 0.44 -10.73 -14.80
CA GLY A 216 -0.89 -11.18 -14.38
C GLY A 216 -1.98 -10.16 -14.78
N MET A 217 -3.15 -10.65 -15.20
CA MET A 217 -4.33 -9.82 -15.43
C MET A 217 -4.84 -9.23 -14.11
N HIS A 218 -5.22 -7.95 -14.11
CA HIS A 218 -5.84 -7.30 -12.97
C HIS A 218 -7.21 -7.91 -12.69
N THR A 219 -7.37 -8.50 -11.51
CA THR A 219 -8.64 -9.11 -11.08
C THR A 219 -9.51 -8.16 -10.25
N THR A 220 -8.92 -7.17 -9.59
CA THR A 220 -9.63 -6.22 -8.73
C THR A 220 -9.88 -4.91 -9.48
N THR A 221 -11.15 -4.50 -9.60
CA THR A 221 -11.56 -3.29 -10.33
C THR A 221 -11.79 -2.10 -9.38
N PHE A 222 -12.17 -2.35 -8.13
CA PHE A 222 -12.57 -1.36 -7.14
C PHE A 222 -11.88 -1.61 -5.79
N SER A 223 -11.68 -0.54 -5.01
CA SER A 223 -11.19 -0.68 -3.63
C SER A 223 -12.29 -1.21 -2.73
N GLU A 224 -11.97 -2.24 -1.96
CA GLU A 224 -12.91 -2.89 -1.05
C GLU A 224 -12.22 -3.29 0.26
N MET A 225 -12.98 -3.26 1.35
CA MET A 225 -12.54 -3.53 2.72
C MET A 225 -13.29 -4.74 3.26
N PHE A 226 -12.54 -5.71 3.76
CA PHE A 226 -13.06 -6.99 4.20
C PHE A 226 -12.80 -7.18 5.70
N PRO A 227 -13.82 -7.62 6.47
CA PRO A 227 -13.61 -7.93 7.88
C PRO A 227 -12.78 -9.20 8.02
N LEU A 228 -11.82 -9.20 8.93
CA LEU A 228 -11.01 -10.37 9.26
C LEU A 228 -11.63 -11.13 10.46
N PRO A 229 -11.48 -12.45 10.51
CA PRO A 229 -12.03 -13.29 11.59
C PRO A 229 -11.15 -13.24 12.85
N VAL A 230 -10.53 -12.10 13.14
CA VAL A 230 -9.55 -11.94 14.23
C VAL A 230 -9.73 -10.59 14.91
N GLY A 231 -10.08 -10.62 16.21
CA GLY A 231 -10.30 -9.38 16.97
C GLY A 231 -11.46 -8.51 16.44
N ALA A 232 -11.88 -7.54 17.23
CA ALA A 232 -12.79 -6.50 16.78
C ALA A 232 -12.06 -5.50 15.87
N ASP A 233 -12.80 -4.85 14.97
CA ASP A 233 -12.28 -3.78 14.08
C ASP A 233 -11.02 -4.16 13.27
N SER A 234 -10.96 -5.44 12.85
CA SER A 234 -9.86 -5.95 12.03
C SER A 234 -10.28 -6.00 10.57
N TRP A 235 -9.57 -5.27 9.72
CA TRP A 235 -9.95 -5.07 8.34
C TRP A 235 -8.79 -5.25 7.38
N LEU A 236 -9.06 -5.86 6.23
CA LEU A 236 -8.13 -5.95 5.10
C LEU A 236 -8.68 -5.14 3.93
N ILE A 237 -7.90 -4.19 3.42
CA ILE A 237 -8.25 -3.39 2.24
C ILE A 237 -7.51 -3.97 1.05
N ASP A 238 -8.26 -4.39 0.02
CA ASP A 238 -7.72 -4.71 -1.30
C ASP A 238 -7.99 -3.56 -2.26
N THR A 239 -6.94 -3.16 -2.95
CA THR A 239 -7.01 -2.05 -3.91
C THR A 239 -6.56 -2.50 -5.29
N PRO A 240 -7.25 -2.07 -6.37
CA PRO A 240 -6.87 -2.44 -7.73
C PRO A 240 -5.46 -1.94 -8.04
N GLY A 241 -4.59 -2.88 -8.39
CA GLY A 241 -3.26 -2.67 -8.98
C GLY A 241 -2.50 -1.43 -8.53
N ILE A 242 -1.92 -1.45 -7.33
CA ILE A 242 -1.07 -0.34 -6.86
C ILE A 242 0.29 -0.36 -7.62
N LYS A 243 0.27 -0.38 -8.94
CA LYS A 243 1.47 -0.12 -9.75
C LYS A 243 1.99 1.32 -9.60
N GLY A 244 1.22 2.19 -8.98
CA GLY A 244 1.53 3.60 -8.80
C GLY A 244 1.72 4.03 -7.34
N PHE A 245 1.81 3.11 -6.37
CA PHE A 245 2.25 3.43 -5.02
C PHE A 245 3.76 3.57 -5.06
N GLY A 246 4.28 4.73 -5.23
CA GLY A 246 5.73 4.93 -5.37
C GLY A 246 6.10 6.14 -6.23
N THR A 247 5.10 6.83 -6.79
CA THR A 247 5.30 8.11 -7.45
C THR A 247 4.64 9.19 -6.62
N PHE A 248 5.16 9.41 -5.42
CA PHE A 248 4.81 10.59 -4.64
C PHE A 248 5.68 11.76 -5.11
N ASP A 249 5.12 12.97 -5.14
CA ASP A 249 5.91 14.21 -5.31
C ASP A 249 6.71 14.43 -4.01
N MET A 250 7.81 13.68 -3.85
CA MET A 250 8.80 13.91 -2.80
C MET A 250 9.75 14.97 -3.33
N GLU A 251 9.97 16.02 -2.57
CA GLU A 251 11.06 16.93 -2.90
C GLU A 251 12.38 16.17 -2.82
N ARG A 252 13.30 16.45 -3.76
CA ARG A 252 14.58 15.75 -3.89
C ARG A 252 15.35 15.68 -2.56
N GLU A 253 15.31 16.75 -1.81
CA GLU A 253 15.97 16.92 -0.52
C GLU A 253 15.35 16.02 0.58
N GLU A 254 14.09 15.60 0.42
CA GLU A 254 13.38 14.77 1.38
C GLU A 254 13.56 13.27 1.15
N ILE A 255 13.94 12.82 -0.06
CA ILE A 255 14.01 11.40 -0.41
C ILE A 255 14.89 10.63 0.57
N SER A 256 16.04 11.19 0.98
CA SER A 256 16.96 10.58 1.94
C SER A 256 16.32 10.34 3.31
N HIS A 257 15.31 11.13 3.69
CA HIS A 257 14.61 11.02 4.98
C HIS A 257 13.74 9.78 5.05
N TYR A 258 13.31 9.24 3.90
CA TYR A 258 12.44 8.08 3.80
C TYR A 258 13.19 6.74 3.66
N PHE A 259 14.54 6.80 3.65
CA PHE A 259 15.41 5.63 3.77
C PHE A 259 16.01 5.63 5.18
N ARG A 260 15.50 4.80 6.08
CA ARG A 260 15.81 4.81 7.52
C ARG A 260 17.31 4.82 7.82
N GLU A 261 18.08 3.97 7.12
CA GLU A 261 19.53 3.85 7.25
C GLU A 261 20.24 5.08 6.70
N ILE A 262 19.84 5.59 5.53
CA ILE A 262 20.42 6.81 4.94
C ILE A 262 20.14 7.99 5.87
N PHE A 263 18.91 8.14 6.33
CA PHE A 263 18.54 9.21 7.27
C PHE A 263 19.31 9.11 8.60
N ARG A 264 19.57 7.89 9.10
CA ARG A 264 20.36 7.70 10.32
C ARG A 264 21.78 8.23 10.16
N PHE A 265 22.48 7.88 9.06
CA PHE A 265 23.84 8.30 8.79
C PHE A 265 23.94 9.75 8.29
N SER A 266 22.89 10.31 7.68
CA SER A 266 22.91 11.68 7.16
C SER A 266 23.17 12.74 8.22
N LYS A 267 22.85 12.45 9.47
CA LYS A 267 23.07 13.36 10.62
C LYS A 267 24.53 13.71 10.85
N ASP A 268 25.44 12.84 10.40
CA ASP A 268 26.89 12.99 10.55
C ASP A 268 27.56 13.52 9.28
N CYS A 269 26.77 13.96 8.28
CA CYS A 269 27.29 14.60 7.08
C CYS A 269 27.82 15.99 7.39
N ARG A 270 28.89 16.37 6.67
CA ARG A 270 29.49 17.70 6.81
C ARG A 270 28.56 18.85 6.43
N TYR A 271 27.66 18.60 5.43
CA TYR A 271 26.74 19.60 4.91
C TYR A 271 25.29 19.21 5.21
N THR A 272 24.49 20.17 5.62
CA THR A 272 23.07 19.96 5.97
C THR A 272 22.18 19.65 4.76
N ASN A 273 22.61 20.09 3.56
CA ASN A 273 21.92 19.85 2.29
C ASN A 273 22.63 18.78 1.44
N CYS A 274 23.32 17.83 2.10
CA CYS A 274 24.02 16.75 1.43
C CYS A 274 23.04 15.85 0.66
N THR A 275 23.29 15.63 -0.63
CA THR A 275 22.51 14.73 -1.47
C THR A 275 23.04 13.29 -1.46
N HIS A 276 24.13 13.05 -0.72
CA HIS A 276 24.77 11.74 -0.54
C HIS A 276 25.23 11.10 -1.86
N THR A 277 25.58 11.90 -2.86
CA THR A 277 26.00 11.42 -4.19
C THR A 277 27.50 11.60 -4.43
N HIS A 278 28.08 12.75 -4.08
CA HIS A 278 29.47 13.08 -4.38
C HIS A 278 30.11 14.06 -3.38
N GLU A 279 29.40 14.48 -2.34
CA GLU A 279 29.87 15.52 -1.44
C GLU A 279 31.01 15.03 -0.56
N PRO A 280 32.08 15.82 -0.42
CA PRO A 280 33.22 15.48 0.43
C PRO A 280 32.81 15.49 1.92
N GLY A 281 33.16 14.42 2.65
CA GLY A 281 32.79 14.24 4.04
C GLY A 281 31.34 13.78 4.24
N CYS A 282 30.74 13.14 3.21
CA CYS A 282 29.45 12.49 3.31
C CYS A 282 29.54 11.23 4.18
N ALA A 283 28.78 11.20 5.28
CA ALA A 283 28.75 10.04 6.19
C ALA A 283 27.99 8.86 5.59
N VAL A 284 27.04 9.10 4.71
CA VAL A 284 26.29 8.03 3.99
C VAL A 284 27.20 7.30 3.02
N LEU A 285 28.03 8.01 2.24
CA LEU A 285 29.00 7.38 1.34
C LEU A 285 30.03 6.55 2.11
N ARG A 286 30.53 7.09 3.24
CA ARG A 286 31.43 6.33 4.13
C ARG A 286 30.76 5.08 4.67
N ALA A 287 29.51 5.17 5.14
CA ALA A 287 28.75 4.03 5.62
C ALA A 287 28.48 2.97 4.52
N LEU A 288 28.33 3.41 3.26
CA LEU A 288 28.24 2.51 2.11
C LEU A 288 29.57 1.78 1.87
N ASP A 289 30.70 2.47 1.90
CA ASP A 289 32.04 1.89 1.75
C ASP A 289 32.36 0.90 2.88
N GLU A 290 31.89 1.18 4.09
CA GLU A 290 32.01 0.33 5.26
C GLU A 290 30.96 -0.82 5.30
N HIS A 291 30.14 -0.99 4.25
CA HIS A 291 29.06 -2.00 4.15
C HIS A 291 28.00 -1.92 5.24
N LEU A 292 27.81 -0.76 5.87
CA LEU A 292 26.75 -0.49 6.85
C LEU A 292 25.43 -0.11 6.18
N ILE A 293 25.48 0.25 4.90
CA ILE A 293 24.33 0.45 4.02
C ILE A 293 24.44 -0.56 2.87
N ALA A 294 23.35 -1.30 2.61
CA ALA A 294 23.34 -2.23 1.49
C ALA A 294 23.36 -1.49 0.14
N ALA A 295 24.22 -1.94 -0.76
CA ALA A 295 24.36 -1.31 -2.08
C ALA A 295 23.05 -1.28 -2.88
N SER A 296 22.19 -2.32 -2.75
CA SER A 296 20.86 -2.35 -3.37
C SER A 296 19.98 -1.19 -2.91
N ARG A 297 19.99 -0.90 -1.61
CA ARG A 297 19.23 0.20 -1.00
C ARG A 297 19.72 1.55 -1.47
N TYR A 298 21.03 1.74 -1.49
CA TYR A 298 21.62 2.98 -2.00
C TYR A 298 21.35 3.19 -3.50
N ASN A 299 21.41 2.11 -4.32
CA ASN A 299 21.03 2.17 -5.73
C ASN A 299 19.56 2.54 -5.93
N SER A 300 18.66 2.02 -5.10
CA SER A 300 17.24 2.37 -5.12
C SER A 300 17.04 3.86 -4.78
N TYR A 301 17.78 4.38 -3.80
CA TYR A 301 17.79 5.80 -3.45
C TYR A 301 18.23 6.66 -4.64
N LEU A 302 19.35 6.32 -5.29
CA LEU A 302 19.84 7.04 -6.48
C LEU A 302 18.84 7.00 -7.64
N SER A 303 18.16 5.86 -7.83
CA SER A 303 17.10 5.72 -8.83
C SER A 303 15.94 6.68 -8.58
N MET A 304 15.55 6.89 -7.31
CA MET A 304 14.50 7.87 -6.97
C MET A 304 14.94 9.30 -7.19
N LEU A 305 16.20 9.63 -6.90
CA LEU A 305 16.79 10.95 -7.20
C LEU A 305 16.80 11.25 -8.70
N GLY A 306 17.07 10.23 -9.55
CA GLY A 306 17.13 10.37 -11.01
C GLY A 306 15.75 10.63 -11.63
N ASP A 307 14.69 10.00 -11.13
CA ASP A 307 13.32 10.22 -11.62
C ASP A 307 12.87 11.68 -11.47
N GLU A 308 13.31 12.37 -10.42
CA GLU A 308 13.00 13.79 -10.19
C GLU A 308 13.73 14.71 -11.19
N GLU A 309 14.93 14.33 -11.64
CA GLU A 309 15.66 15.10 -12.67
C GLU A 309 14.94 15.00 -14.03
N GLU A 310 14.50 13.80 -14.43
CA GLU A 310 13.74 13.62 -15.68
C GLU A 310 12.37 14.30 -15.65
N GLY A 311 11.72 14.35 -14.48
CA GLY A 311 10.42 15.01 -14.30
C GLY A 311 10.43 16.52 -14.49
N LYS A 312 11.57 17.18 -14.24
CA LYS A 312 11.73 18.64 -14.40
C LYS A 312 11.92 19.08 -15.87
N TYR A 313 12.25 18.16 -16.77
CA TYR A 313 12.48 18.44 -18.19
C TYR A 313 11.35 17.95 -19.11
N ARG A 314 10.24 17.52 -18.56
CA ARG A 314 8.99 17.18 -19.27
C ARG A 314 7.87 18.11 -18.80
#